data_2164969ee6f506831a33c9df84c5e369
#
_entry.id   2164969ee6f506831a33c9df84c5e369
#
_cell.length_a   1.000
_cell.length_b   1.000
_cell.length_c   1.000
_cell.angle_alpha   90.00
_cell.angle_beta   90.00
_cell.angle_gamma   90.00
#
_symmetry.space_group_name_H-M   'P 1'
#
loop_
_entity.id
_entity.type
_entity.pdbx_description
1 polymer ?
#
loop_
_entity_poly.entity_id
_entity_poly.type
_entity_poly.pdbx_seq_one_letter_code
_entity_poly.pdbx_strand_id
1 'polypeptide(L)'
;AHKREGGVGGVRCIKETLLSVYAGSKAFLIAWSQALGEELRRSKVDVQVLNTFFVVSNMSKVRRASWMVPTPKAYVQSVLSRIGLASGAVGRPFTLTPYPTHAWIDWATQYLVPRWFLLSKAYESSLDTRRRAIRKAERLAKQQ
;
A
#
# COMPACT_ATOMS: atom_id res chain seq x y z
N ALA A 1 -37.72 -14.68 -20.78
CA ALA A 1 -37.30 -13.31 -20.96
C ALA A 1 -36.02 -13.07 -20.18
N HIS A 2 -34.88 -13.22 -20.86
CA HIS A 2 -33.54 -13.06 -20.28
C HIS A 2 -33.16 -11.58 -20.35
N LYS A 3 -33.31 -10.87 -19.24
CA LYS A 3 -32.91 -9.47 -19.11
C LYS A 3 -31.40 -9.40 -19.07
N ARG A 4 -30.77 -8.95 -20.14
CA ARG A 4 -29.34 -8.65 -20.20
C ARG A 4 -29.05 -7.45 -19.28
N GLU A 5 -28.58 -7.69 -18.10
CA GLU A 5 -27.96 -6.65 -17.27
C GLU A 5 -26.53 -6.37 -17.79
N GLY A 6 -26.48 -5.71 -18.93
CA GLY A 6 -25.24 -5.21 -19.50
C GLY A 6 -24.81 -3.92 -18.80
N GLY A 7 -23.63 -3.91 -18.22
CA GLY A 7 -22.94 -2.66 -17.84
C GLY A 7 -22.41 -2.57 -16.42
N VAL A 8 -23.10 -3.13 -15.43
CA VAL A 8 -22.67 -3.01 -14.02
C VAL A 8 -21.66 -4.08 -13.63
N GLY A 9 -21.72 -5.25 -14.25
CA GLY A 9 -20.82 -6.38 -13.95
C GLY A 9 -19.36 -6.14 -14.33
N GLY A 10 -19.12 -5.50 -15.49
CA GLY A 10 -17.76 -5.23 -15.96
C GLY A 10 -16.99 -4.25 -15.08
N VAL A 11 -17.64 -3.19 -14.62
CA VAL A 11 -17.02 -2.21 -13.71
C VAL A 11 -16.74 -2.80 -12.34
N ARG A 12 -17.58 -3.70 -11.88
CA ARG A 12 -17.42 -4.46 -10.63
C ARG A 12 -16.19 -5.36 -10.69
N CYS A 13 -16.09 -6.15 -11.73
CA CYS A 13 -14.98 -7.09 -11.94
C CYS A 13 -13.62 -6.37 -12.05
N ILE A 14 -13.57 -5.25 -12.78
CA ILE A 14 -12.34 -4.46 -12.93
C ILE A 14 -11.85 -3.91 -11.59
N LYS A 15 -12.75 -3.43 -10.71
CA LYS A 15 -12.35 -2.89 -9.39
C LYS A 15 -11.88 -3.97 -8.42
N GLU A 16 -12.48 -5.13 -8.42
CA GLU A 16 -12.03 -6.26 -7.62
C GLU A 16 -10.69 -6.79 -8.12
N THR A 17 -10.53 -6.88 -9.42
CA THR A 17 -9.28 -7.28 -10.07
C THR A 17 -8.16 -6.27 -9.81
N LEU A 18 -8.46 -4.96 -9.80
CA LEU A 18 -7.45 -3.93 -9.52
C LEU A 18 -6.88 -4.01 -8.10
N LEU A 19 -7.67 -4.36 -7.09
CA LEU A 19 -7.18 -4.49 -5.71
C LEU A 19 -6.30 -5.73 -5.54
N SER A 20 -6.66 -6.86 -6.09
CA SER A 20 -5.83 -8.09 -6.05
C SER A 20 -4.57 -7.94 -6.90
N VAL A 21 -4.65 -7.36 -8.09
CA VAL A 21 -3.50 -7.03 -8.93
C VAL A 21 -2.58 -6.02 -8.25
N TYR A 22 -3.14 -4.98 -7.63
CA TYR A 22 -2.36 -4.01 -6.86
C TYR A 22 -1.62 -4.67 -5.69
N ALA A 23 -2.31 -5.48 -4.88
CA ALA A 23 -1.70 -6.20 -3.78
C ALA A 23 -0.61 -7.18 -4.27
N GLY A 24 -0.89 -7.91 -5.36
CA GLY A 24 0.07 -8.80 -6.00
C GLY A 24 1.30 -8.06 -6.52
N SER A 25 1.12 -6.91 -7.18
CA SER A 25 2.25 -6.10 -7.66
C SER A 25 3.13 -5.58 -6.52
N LYS A 26 2.55 -5.21 -5.38
CA LYS A 26 3.32 -4.78 -4.20
C LYS A 26 4.08 -5.95 -3.55
N ALA A 27 3.46 -7.11 -3.44
CA ALA A 27 4.13 -8.32 -2.96
C ALA A 27 5.28 -8.75 -3.89
N PHE A 28 5.07 -8.66 -5.21
CA PHE A 28 6.10 -8.90 -6.21
C PHE A 28 7.31 -7.98 -6.03
N LEU A 29 7.09 -6.66 -5.85
CA LEU A 29 8.19 -5.72 -5.65
C LEU A 29 9.06 -6.06 -4.43
N ILE A 30 8.44 -6.50 -3.33
CA ILE A 30 9.18 -6.91 -2.13
C ILE A 30 10.02 -8.16 -2.43
N ALA A 31 9.42 -9.20 -2.99
CA ALA A 31 10.11 -10.44 -3.30
C ALA A 31 11.23 -10.24 -4.34
N TRP A 32 10.94 -9.47 -5.39
CA TRP A 32 11.89 -9.13 -6.43
C TRP A 32 13.09 -8.33 -5.91
N SER A 33 12.84 -7.32 -5.07
CA SER A 33 13.91 -6.52 -4.47
C SER A 33 14.81 -7.34 -3.54
N GLN A 34 14.27 -8.34 -2.86
CA GLN A 34 15.07 -9.25 -2.04
C GLN A 34 15.96 -10.14 -2.90
N ALA A 35 15.42 -10.73 -3.97
CA ALA A 35 16.19 -11.54 -4.90
C ALA A 35 17.27 -10.72 -5.59
N LEU A 36 16.91 -9.56 -6.16
CA LEU A 36 17.83 -8.67 -6.85
C LEU A 36 18.95 -8.14 -5.91
N GLY A 37 18.57 -7.80 -4.66
CA GLY A 37 19.53 -7.34 -3.67
C GLY A 37 20.58 -8.39 -3.33
N GLU A 38 20.19 -9.67 -3.25
CA GLU A 38 21.13 -10.76 -3.02
C GLU A 38 22.01 -11.05 -4.26
N GLU A 39 21.43 -11.00 -5.46
CA GLU A 39 22.18 -11.16 -6.72
C GLU A 39 23.27 -10.09 -6.88
N LEU A 40 22.92 -8.83 -6.59
CA LEU A 40 23.83 -7.68 -6.77
C LEU A 40 24.77 -7.44 -5.59
N ARG A 41 24.62 -8.16 -4.50
CA ARG A 41 25.43 -7.99 -3.28
C ARG A 41 26.94 -8.10 -3.54
N ARG A 42 27.34 -9.03 -4.40
CA ARG A 42 28.75 -9.19 -4.78
C ARG A 42 29.28 -8.03 -5.62
N SER A 43 28.41 -7.35 -6.34
CA SER A 43 28.74 -6.18 -7.17
C SER A 43 28.75 -4.88 -6.35
N LYS A 44 28.57 -4.95 -5.02
CA LYS A 44 28.52 -3.79 -4.11
C LYS A 44 27.42 -2.77 -4.49
N VAL A 45 26.31 -3.26 -5.03
CA VAL A 45 25.12 -2.46 -5.34
C VAL A 45 24.06 -2.73 -4.28
N ASP A 46 23.65 -1.69 -3.56
CA ASP A 46 22.61 -1.76 -2.57
C ASP A 46 21.23 -1.56 -3.21
N VAL A 47 20.37 -2.58 -3.09
CA VAL A 47 18.98 -2.52 -3.51
C VAL A 47 18.11 -2.35 -2.26
N GLN A 48 17.25 -1.34 -2.24
CA GLN A 48 16.34 -1.13 -1.12
C GLN A 48 14.93 -0.84 -1.60
N VAL A 49 13.95 -1.58 -1.11
CA VAL A 49 12.54 -1.29 -1.31
C VAL A 49 12.01 -0.48 -0.13
N LEU A 50 11.36 0.64 -0.43
CA LEU A 50 10.76 1.51 0.58
C LEU A 50 9.35 1.05 0.89
N ASN A 51 9.14 0.56 2.11
CA ASN A 51 7.82 0.21 2.61
C ASN A 51 7.13 1.46 3.16
N THR A 52 6.28 2.07 2.33
CA THR A 52 5.59 3.32 2.63
C THR A 52 4.15 3.06 3.04
N PHE A 53 3.75 3.54 4.21
CA PHE A 53 2.36 3.63 4.61
C PHE A 53 1.73 4.93 4.11
N PHE A 54 0.73 5.47 4.83
CA PHE A 54 0.06 6.69 4.41
C PHE A 54 0.95 7.93 4.58
N VAL A 55 1.04 8.73 3.51
CA VAL A 55 1.68 10.05 3.48
C VAL A 55 0.63 11.05 2.97
N VAL A 56 0.67 12.29 3.42
CA VAL A 56 -0.22 13.35 2.92
C VAL A 56 -0.04 13.50 1.42
N SER A 57 -1.07 13.17 0.64
CA SER A 57 -1.03 13.26 -0.82
C SER A 57 -2.45 13.28 -1.40
N ASN A 58 -2.57 13.68 -2.66
CA ASN A 58 -3.83 13.60 -3.39
C ASN A 58 -4.32 12.16 -3.57
N MET A 59 -3.40 11.19 -3.63
CA MET A 59 -3.74 9.77 -3.75
C MET A 59 -4.31 9.21 -2.45
N SER A 60 -3.68 9.51 -1.30
CA SER A 60 -4.15 9.07 0.02
C SER A 60 -5.41 9.78 0.47
N LYS A 61 -5.75 10.94 -0.14
CA LYS A 61 -6.83 11.87 0.24
C LYS A 61 -6.73 12.39 1.67
N VAL A 62 -5.63 12.15 2.35
CA VAL A 62 -5.32 12.73 3.65
C VAL A 62 -4.77 14.14 3.42
N ARG A 63 -5.46 15.14 3.94
CA ARG A 63 -5.12 16.56 3.73
C ARG A 63 -4.29 17.14 4.89
N ARG A 64 -4.37 16.56 6.07
CA ARG A 64 -3.67 17.05 7.27
C ARG A 64 -2.66 16.00 7.73
N ALA A 65 -1.45 16.47 8.00
CA ALA A 65 -0.44 15.65 8.63
C ALA A 65 -0.84 15.29 10.07
N SER A 66 -0.46 14.11 10.50
CA SER A 66 -0.59 13.65 11.87
C SER A 66 0.68 12.90 12.27
N TRP A 67 0.79 12.49 13.52
CA TRP A 67 1.93 11.68 13.96
C TRP A 67 2.09 10.36 13.18
N MET A 68 0.97 9.78 12.67
CA MET A 68 0.97 8.58 11.83
C MET A 68 1.12 8.87 10.33
N VAL A 69 0.75 10.07 9.89
CA VAL A 69 0.73 10.43 8.46
C VAL A 69 1.62 11.66 8.26
N PRO A 70 2.89 11.46 7.90
CA PRO A 70 3.84 12.55 7.70
C PRO A 70 3.50 13.40 6.47
N THR A 71 4.05 14.61 6.45
CA THR A 71 4.12 15.40 5.22
C THR A 71 5.09 14.74 4.23
N PRO A 72 4.93 14.95 2.91
CA PRO A 72 5.87 14.44 1.91
C PRO A 72 7.32 14.85 2.20
N LYS A 73 7.54 16.10 2.59
CA LYS A 73 8.87 16.62 2.92
C LYS A 73 9.51 15.85 4.09
N ALA A 74 8.78 15.70 5.20
CA ALA A 74 9.27 14.97 6.37
C ALA A 74 9.56 13.51 6.06
N TYR A 75 8.70 12.87 5.25
CA TYR A 75 8.92 11.49 4.81
C TYR A 75 10.18 11.35 3.96
N VAL A 76 10.37 12.20 2.94
CA VAL A 76 11.55 12.19 2.07
C VAL A 76 12.83 12.44 2.87
N GLN A 77 12.82 13.38 3.79
CA GLN A 77 13.99 13.62 4.68
C GLN A 77 14.33 12.37 5.50
N SER A 78 13.31 11.68 6.03
CA SER A 78 13.51 10.43 6.77
C SER A 78 14.04 9.30 5.88
N VAL A 79 13.63 9.23 4.61
CA VAL A 79 14.17 8.29 3.62
C VAL A 79 15.64 8.57 3.37
N LEU A 80 15.97 9.82 2.98
CA LEU A 80 17.33 10.21 2.59
C LEU A 80 18.34 10.03 3.72
N SER A 81 17.92 10.27 4.97
CA SER A 81 18.80 10.08 6.15
C SER A 81 19.09 8.62 6.48
N ARG A 82 18.42 7.66 5.82
CA ARG A 82 18.54 6.23 6.12
C ARG A 82 18.85 5.35 4.92
N ILE A 83 19.13 5.95 3.77
CA ILE A 83 19.63 5.21 2.60
C ILE A 83 20.90 4.46 2.97
N GLY A 84 21.00 3.20 2.56
CA GLY A 84 22.13 2.32 2.86
C GLY A 84 22.10 1.71 4.28
N LEU A 85 21.14 2.11 5.13
CA LEU A 85 21.00 1.54 6.47
C LEU A 85 19.85 0.52 6.49
N ALA A 86 20.08 -0.64 7.10
CA ALA A 86 19.01 -1.59 7.42
C ALA A 86 18.18 -1.02 8.58
N SER A 87 17.01 -0.45 8.29
CA SER A 87 16.21 0.25 9.31
C SER A 87 14.71 0.01 9.17
N GLY A 88 14.08 -0.32 10.28
CA GLY A 88 12.63 -0.29 10.45
C GLY A 88 11.83 -1.47 9.88
N ALA A 89 12.44 -2.37 9.13
CA ALA A 89 11.77 -3.55 8.58
C ALA A 89 12.39 -4.83 9.16
N VAL A 90 12.07 -5.13 10.41
CA VAL A 90 12.62 -6.29 11.12
C VAL A 90 12.29 -7.59 10.39
N GLY A 91 13.31 -8.44 10.19
CA GLY A 91 13.16 -9.76 9.54
C GLY A 91 12.97 -9.73 8.02
N ARG A 92 13.06 -8.56 7.37
CA ARG A 92 12.95 -8.42 5.92
C ARG A 92 14.19 -7.74 5.33
N PRO A 93 15.14 -8.53 4.80
CA PRO A 93 16.33 -7.96 4.14
C PRO A 93 15.92 -7.08 2.96
N PHE A 94 16.74 -6.12 2.61
CA PHE A 94 16.54 -5.19 1.49
C PHE A 94 15.25 -4.35 1.56
N THR A 95 14.57 -4.33 2.73
CA THR A 95 13.37 -3.53 2.94
C THR A 95 13.64 -2.45 3.97
N LEU A 96 13.28 -1.22 3.65
CA LEU A 96 13.45 -0.06 4.51
C LEU A 96 12.09 0.55 4.86
N THR A 97 11.80 0.69 6.16
CA THR A 97 10.66 1.46 6.67
C THR A 97 11.21 2.68 7.40
N PRO A 98 11.50 3.80 6.68
CA PRO A 98 12.33 4.88 7.21
C PRO A 98 11.64 5.74 8.25
N TYR A 99 10.31 5.86 8.21
CA TYR A 99 9.59 6.73 9.14
C TYR A 99 9.28 5.99 10.45
N PRO A 100 9.65 6.52 11.63
CA PRO A 100 9.59 5.79 12.90
C PRO A 100 8.22 5.21 13.24
N THR A 101 7.16 5.98 13.07
CA THR A 101 5.80 5.50 13.36
C THR A 101 5.35 4.42 12.38
N HIS A 102 5.77 4.51 11.10
CA HIS A 102 5.52 3.46 10.12
C HIS A 102 6.28 2.17 10.48
N ALA A 103 7.53 2.28 10.92
CA ALA A 103 8.32 1.15 11.37
C ALA A 103 7.68 0.45 12.57
N TRP A 104 7.16 1.23 13.51
CA TRP A 104 6.46 0.69 14.68
C TRP A 104 5.15 -0.02 14.32
N ILE A 105 4.35 0.59 13.44
CA ILE A 105 3.12 -0.02 12.93
C ILE A 105 3.43 -1.30 12.15
N ASP A 106 4.45 -1.28 11.32
CA ASP A 106 4.88 -2.43 10.54
C ASP A 106 5.29 -3.59 11.45
N TRP A 107 6.11 -3.32 12.46
CA TRP A 107 6.49 -4.29 13.46
C TRP A 107 5.27 -4.83 14.23
N ALA A 108 4.40 -3.95 14.74
CA ALA A 108 3.21 -4.36 15.47
C ALA A 108 2.27 -5.23 14.62
N THR A 109 2.05 -4.86 13.37
CA THR A 109 1.20 -5.65 12.47
C THR A 109 1.79 -7.00 12.09
N GLN A 110 3.11 -7.14 12.08
CA GLN A 110 3.75 -8.42 11.80
C GLN A 110 3.78 -9.37 12.99
N TYR A 111 4.03 -8.85 14.18
CA TYR A 111 4.31 -9.68 15.35
C TYR A 111 3.17 -9.75 16.36
N LEU A 112 2.32 -8.71 16.46
CA LEU A 112 1.27 -8.65 17.47
C LEU A 112 -0.12 -8.93 16.91
N VAL A 113 -0.35 -8.68 15.61
CA VAL A 113 -1.70 -8.79 15.03
C VAL A 113 -1.83 -10.09 14.24
N PRO A 114 -2.82 -10.95 14.56
CA PRO A 114 -3.06 -12.17 13.80
C PRO A 114 -3.37 -11.86 12.31
N ARG A 115 -2.78 -12.65 11.42
CA ARG A 115 -2.89 -12.43 9.96
C ARG A 115 -4.33 -12.47 9.46
N TRP A 116 -5.18 -13.33 10.04
CA TRP A 116 -6.60 -13.40 9.67
C TRP A 116 -7.33 -12.09 9.99
N PHE A 117 -7.00 -11.43 11.10
CA PHE A 117 -7.58 -10.14 11.47
C PHE A 117 -7.18 -9.03 10.50
N LEU A 118 -5.92 -8.98 10.10
CA LEU A 118 -5.43 -8.01 9.10
C LEU A 118 -6.13 -8.20 7.76
N LEU A 119 -6.31 -9.45 7.31
CA LEU A 119 -7.01 -9.76 6.08
C LEU A 119 -8.49 -9.36 6.14
N SER A 120 -9.17 -9.63 7.26
CA SER A 120 -10.55 -9.22 7.48
C SER A 120 -10.70 -7.69 7.42
N LYS A 121 -9.82 -6.95 8.11
CA LYS A 121 -9.84 -5.48 8.09
C LYS A 121 -9.48 -4.90 6.72
N ALA A 122 -8.54 -5.47 6.02
CA ALA A 122 -8.21 -5.07 4.65
C ALA A 122 -9.40 -5.28 3.71
N TYR A 123 -10.13 -6.39 3.84
CA TYR A 123 -11.32 -6.67 3.08
C TYR A 123 -12.44 -5.67 3.37
N GLU A 124 -12.75 -5.40 4.63
CA GLU A 124 -13.75 -4.39 5.04
C GLU A 124 -13.43 -3.00 4.47
N SER A 125 -12.17 -2.58 4.60
CA SER A 125 -11.68 -1.30 4.06
C SER A 125 -11.83 -1.21 2.54
N SER A 126 -11.54 -2.30 1.84
CA SER A 126 -11.70 -2.41 0.39
C SER A 126 -13.17 -2.31 -0.03
N LEU A 127 -14.08 -2.96 0.70
CA LEU A 127 -15.52 -2.86 0.49
C LEU A 127 -16.04 -1.44 0.70
N ASP A 128 -15.59 -0.74 1.75
CA ASP A 128 -16.01 0.63 2.02
C ASP A 128 -15.51 1.59 0.91
N THR A 129 -14.27 1.44 0.49
CA THR A 129 -13.71 2.21 -0.63
C THR A 129 -14.52 1.99 -1.91
N ARG A 130 -14.90 0.76 -2.19
CA ARG A 130 -15.76 0.41 -3.33
C ARG A 130 -17.14 1.03 -3.23
N ARG A 131 -17.79 0.94 -2.06
CA ARG A 131 -19.11 1.56 -1.83
C ARG A 131 -19.07 3.07 -2.07
N ARG A 132 -18.03 3.75 -1.55
CA ARG A 132 -17.85 5.20 -1.78
C ARG A 132 -17.63 5.53 -3.24
N ALA A 133 -16.87 4.73 -3.98
CA ALA A 133 -16.64 4.95 -5.41
C ALA A 133 -17.92 4.76 -6.24
N ILE A 134 -18.75 3.76 -5.92
CA ILE A 134 -20.05 3.55 -6.59
C ILE A 134 -20.98 4.72 -6.34
N ARG A 135 -21.16 5.13 -5.07
CA ARG A 135 -21.98 6.30 -4.72
C ARG A 135 -21.54 7.57 -5.44
N LYS A 136 -20.21 7.77 -5.58
CA LYS A 136 -19.69 8.92 -6.34
C LYS A 136 -20.05 8.83 -7.82
N ALA A 137 -19.91 7.66 -8.44
CA ALA A 137 -20.25 7.45 -9.85
C ALA A 137 -21.76 7.69 -10.11
N GLU A 138 -22.63 7.22 -9.21
CA GLU A 138 -24.08 7.44 -9.28
C GLU A 138 -24.45 8.92 -9.16
N ARG A 139 -23.79 9.66 -8.28
CA ARG A 139 -23.99 11.12 -8.14
C ARG A 139 -23.60 11.87 -9.42
N LEU A 140 -22.48 11.52 -10.02
CA LEU A 140 -22.01 12.15 -11.26
C LEU A 140 -22.94 11.82 -12.45
N ALA A 141 -23.46 10.59 -12.53
CA ALA A 141 -24.41 10.21 -13.57
C ALA A 141 -25.77 10.92 -13.44
N LYS A 142 -26.16 11.36 -12.24
CA LYS A 142 -27.41 12.14 -12.01
C LYS A 142 -27.24 13.64 -12.32
N GLN A 143 -26.03 14.11 -12.53
CA GLN A 143 -25.71 15.52 -12.83
C GLN A 143 -25.51 15.77 -14.33
N GLN A 144 -25.52 14.71 -15.14
CA GLN A 144 -25.52 14.74 -16.61
C GLN A 144 -26.94 14.58 -17.15
#